data_46850a1190c4fca203b1640bd55da206
#
_entry.id   46850a1190c4fca203b1640bd55da206
#
_cell.length_a   1.000
_cell.length_b   1.000
_cell.length_c   1.000
_cell.angle_alpha   90.00
_cell.angle_beta   90.00
_cell.angle_gamma   90.00
#
_symmetry.space_group_name_H-M   'P 1'
#
loop_
_entity.id
_entity.type
_entity.pdbx_description
1 polymer ?
#
loop_
_entity_poly.entity_id
_entity_poly.type
_entity_poly.pdbx_seq_one_letter_code
_entity_poly.pdbx_strand_id
1 'polypeptide(L)'
;LCLLLAGVFALLGMEVSSNHDFTWVYPLCILLEWAIITTLMVGLFFLFQRHGAAPAVLAFALFVLGIAEFFVITFKSMPIQPGDLSAISTAAAVAGNGYTFSISLFCVLSMGFTAIAMLLCEYAGLVAPHRQKGAVNAKRMLLTNLLVAVLCLGGVTAHVTLIDYYNTLGITVYTWRPLESYWREGYLPAFISAAQSIKPPKPADYSVDDAKATLKKYAKAYDLSLIHI
;
A
#
# COMPACT_ATOMS: atom_id res chain seq x y z
N LEU A 1 22.41 -4.43 -4.14
CA LEU A 1 21.88 -4.81 -5.45
C LEU A 1 20.73 -5.82 -5.30
N CYS A 2 20.89 -6.94 -4.56
CA CYS A 2 19.82 -7.97 -4.43
C CYS A 2 18.50 -7.39 -3.92
N LEU A 3 18.49 -6.56 -2.88
CA LEU A 3 17.27 -5.95 -2.36
C LEU A 3 16.65 -4.92 -3.33
N LEU A 4 17.46 -4.22 -4.13
CA LEU A 4 16.94 -3.33 -5.18
C LEU A 4 16.19 -4.13 -6.26
N LEU A 5 16.77 -5.25 -6.69
CA LEU A 5 16.12 -6.16 -7.64
C LEU A 5 14.91 -6.86 -7.01
N ALA A 6 15.01 -7.27 -5.75
CA ALA A 6 13.87 -7.84 -5.01
C ALA A 6 12.68 -6.86 -4.96
N GLY A 7 12.95 -5.56 -4.77
CA GLY A 7 11.94 -4.51 -4.83
C GLY A 7 11.23 -4.41 -6.18
N VAL A 8 11.99 -4.56 -7.30
CA VAL A 8 11.39 -4.60 -8.65
C VAL A 8 10.47 -5.80 -8.78
N PHE A 9 10.91 -7.00 -8.40
CA PHE A 9 10.12 -8.22 -8.52
C PHE A 9 8.94 -8.25 -7.55
N ALA A 10 9.05 -7.63 -6.37
CA ALA A 10 7.94 -7.51 -5.43
C ALA A 10 6.86 -6.54 -5.95
N LEU A 11 7.27 -5.42 -6.55
CA LEU A 11 6.37 -4.50 -7.25
C LEU A 11 5.65 -5.22 -8.38
N LEU A 12 6.38 -5.94 -9.25
CA LEU A 12 5.77 -6.73 -10.32
C LEU A 12 4.83 -7.82 -9.77
N GLY A 13 5.18 -8.46 -8.65
CA GLY A 13 4.33 -9.41 -7.96
C GLY A 13 3.00 -8.82 -7.52
N MET A 14 2.98 -7.59 -7.06
CA MET A 14 1.77 -6.86 -6.64
C MET A 14 0.97 -6.35 -7.84
N GLU A 15 1.59 -5.58 -8.73
CA GLU A 15 0.91 -4.87 -9.80
C GLU A 15 0.41 -5.81 -10.91
N VAL A 16 1.19 -6.83 -11.28
CA VAL A 16 0.77 -7.82 -12.29
C VAL A 16 -0.36 -8.70 -11.77
N SER A 17 -0.40 -9.01 -10.47
CA SER A 17 -1.50 -9.81 -9.90
C SER A 17 -2.85 -9.11 -9.97
N SER A 18 -2.88 -7.79 -9.84
CA SER A 18 -4.09 -6.97 -9.99
C SER A 18 -4.53 -6.77 -11.46
N ASN A 19 -3.78 -7.35 -12.41
CA ASN A 19 -4.01 -7.16 -13.85
C ASN A 19 -3.86 -5.71 -14.31
N HIS A 20 -2.89 -5.01 -13.73
CA HIS A 20 -2.62 -3.62 -14.04
C HIS A 20 -2.00 -3.48 -15.45
N ASP A 21 -2.52 -2.57 -16.24
CA ASP A 21 -1.97 -2.22 -17.56
C ASP A 21 -0.88 -1.15 -17.42
N PHE A 22 0.38 -1.59 -17.45
CA PHE A 22 1.54 -0.71 -17.34
C PHE A 22 1.68 0.32 -18.46
N THR A 23 0.93 0.21 -19.56
CA THR A 23 0.97 1.21 -20.64
C THR A 23 0.34 2.55 -20.22
N TRP A 24 -0.49 2.54 -19.18
CA TRP A 24 -1.18 3.71 -18.65
C TRP A 24 -0.46 4.38 -17.48
N VAL A 25 0.49 3.71 -16.88
CA VAL A 25 1.15 4.18 -15.65
C VAL A 25 2.13 5.31 -15.92
N TYR A 26 2.09 6.33 -15.07
CA TYR A 26 3.11 7.37 -15.05
C TYR A 26 4.45 6.81 -14.53
N PRO A 27 5.55 6.90 -15.31
CA PRO A 27 6.83 6.29 -14.93
C PRO A 27 7.36 6.76 -13.57
N LEU A 28 7.12 8.01 -13.21
CA LEU A 28 7.55 8.56 -11.91
C LEU A 28 6.78 7.95 -10.74
N CYS A 29 5.52 7.60 -10.92
CA CYS A 29 4.71 6.96 -9.89
C CYS A 29 5.18 5.52 -9.63
N ILE A 30 5.49 4.75 -10.69
CA ILE A 30 6.09 3.41 -10.55
C ILE A 30 7.48 3.48 -9.90
N LEU A 31 8.28 4.49 -10.25
CA LEU A 31 9.58 4.69 -9.59
C LEU A 31 9.42 5.02 -8.10
N LEU A 32 8.44 5.84 -7.74
CA LEU A 32 8.09 6.16 -6.36
C LEU A 32 7.65 4.92 -5.59
N GLU A 33 6.77 4.13 -6.18
CA GLU A 33 6.28 2.89 -5.60
C GLU A 33 7.40 1.88 -5.36
N TRP A 34 8.25 1.66 -6.37
CA TRP A 34 9.46 0.85 -6.23
C TRP A 34 10.38 1.36 -5.13
N ALA A 35 10.57 2.69 -5.02
CA ALA A 35 11.42 3.29 -4.01
C ALA A 35 10.86 3.06 -2.60
N ILE A 36 9.54 3.19 -2.40
CA ILE A 36 8.85 2.90 -1.14
C ILE A 36 9.04 1.43 -0.76
N ILE A 37 8.69 0.51 -1.65
CA ILE A 37 8.79 -0.94 -1.42
C ILE A 37 10.24 -1.32 -1.08
N THR A 38 11.19 -0.86 -1.89
CA THR A 38 12.61 -1.19 -1.69
C THR A 38 13.14 -0.63 -0.38
N THR A 39 12.78 0.61 -0.03
CA THR A 39 13.20 1.22 1.23
C THR A 39 12.62 0.48 2.43
N LEU A 40 11.36 0.03 2.37
CA LEU A 40 10.75 -0.83 3.39
C LEU A 40 11.50 -2.17 3.50
N MET A 41 11.83 -2.81 2.36
CA MET A 41 12.60 -4.06 2.35
C MET A 41 13.97 -3.89 2.99
N VAL A 42 14.68 -2.81 2.66
CA VAL A 42 15.99 -2.49 3.27
C VAL A 42 15.82 -2.23 4.76
N GLY A 43 14.83 -1.44 5.17
CA GLY A 43 14.54 -1.18 6.57
C GLY A 43 14.29 -2.45 7.36
N LEU A 44 13.43 -3.35 6.85
CA LEU A 44 13.15 -4.65 7.47
C LEU A 44 14.37 -5.55 7.51
N PHE A 45 15.16 -5.60 6.42
CA PHE A 45 16.39 -6.38 6.36
C PHE A 45 17.36 -5.99 7.49
N PHE A 46 17.59 -4.71 7.70
CA PHE A 46 18.48 -4.23 8.75
C PHE A 46 17.86 -4.31 10.15
N LEU A 47 16.54 -4.13 10.29
CA LEU A 47 15.83 -4.30 11.55
C LEU A 47 15.98 -5.72 12.08
N PHE A 48 15.87 -6.71 11.19
CA PHE A 48 16.05 -8.13 11.51
C PHE A 48 17.50 -8.60 11.32
N GLN A 49 18.46 -7.71 11.56
CA GLN A 49 19.89 -8.03 11.62
C GLN A 49 20.42 -8.72 10.35
N ARG A 50 19.97 -8.26 9.19
CA ARG A 50 20.35 -8.75 7.85
C ARG A 50 19.84 -10.15 7.51
N HIS A 51 18.74 -10.57 8.12
CA HIS A 51 18.03 -11.76 7.69
C HIS A 51 17.10 -11.48 6.52
N GLY A 52 17.13 -12.33 5.50
CA GLY A 52 16.31 -12.20 4.28
C GLY A 52 14.82 -12.46 4.49
N ALA A 53 14.46 -13.21 5.55
CA ALA A 53 13.07 -13.63 5.77
C ALA A 53 12.08 -12.47 5.94
N ALA A 54 12.46 -11.39 6.65
CA ALA A 54 11.54 -10.28 6.86
C ALA A 54 11.17 -9.51 5.57
N PRO A 55 12.13 -9.09 4.70
CA PRO A 55 11.77 -8.53 3.41
C PRO A 55 11.11 -9.55 2.47
N ALA A 56 11.40 -10.85 2.58
CA ALA A 56 10.70 -11.88 1.83
C ALA A 56 9.21 -11.98 2.23
N VAL A 57 8.90 -11.90 3.52
CA VAL A 57 7.52 -11.83 4.02
C VAL A 57 6.80 -10.57 3.49
N LEU A 58 7.49 -9.43 3.41
CA LEU A 58 6.91 -8.23 2.79
C LEU A 58 6.59 -8.46 1.31
N ALA A 59 7.49 -9.09 0.54
CA ALA A 59 7.22 -9.41 -0.86
C ALA A 59 5.99 -10.31 -1.01
N PHE A 60 5.85 -11.32 -0.15
CA PHE A 60 4.67 -12.18 -0.12
C PHE A 60 3.39 -11.42 0.27
N ALA A 61 3.46 -10.52 1.25
CA ALA A 61 2.33 -9.69 1.66
C ALA A 61 1.85 -8.76 0.53
N LEU A 62 2.78 -8.18 -0.23
CA LEU A 62 2.45 -7.35 -1.41
C LEU A 62 1.77 -8.17 -2.50
N PHE A 63 2.22 -9.39 -2.75
CA PHE A 63 1.55 -10.31 -3.67
C PHE A 63 0.12 -10.63 -3.21
N VAL A 64 -0.09 -10.96 -1.94
CA VAL A 64 -1.44 -11.20 -1.38
C VAL A 64 -2.32 -9.98 -1.54
N LEU A 65 -1.76 -8.77 -1.32
CA LEU A 65 -2.48 -7.52 -1.52
C LEU A 65 -2.90 -7.34 -3.00
N GLY A 66 -2.00 -7.61 -3.96
CA GLY A 66 -2.32 -7.54 -5.38
C GLY A 66 -3.38 -8.57 -5.82
N ILE A 67 -3.37 -9.78 -5.25
CA ILE A 67 -4.44 -10.79 -5.47
C ILE A 67 -5.77 -10.28 -4.88
N ALA A 68 -5.75 -9.72 -3.68
CA ALA A 68 -6.96 -9.14 -3.08
C ALA A 68 -7.52 -8.00 -3.94
N GLU A 69 -6.64 -7.15 -4.47
CA GLU A 69 -7.00 -6.07 -5.40
C GLU A 69 -7.68 -6.61 -6.66
N PHE A 70 -7.10 -7.65 -7.29
CA PHE A 70 -7.69 -8.32 -8.45
C PHE A 70 -9.13 -8.76 -8.20
N PHE A 71 -9.38 -9.41 -7.06
CA PHE A 71 -10.72 -9.87 -6.72
C PHE A 71 -11.67 -8.71 -6.44
N VAL A 72 -11.24 -7.70 -5.70
CA VAL A 72 -12.07 -6.53 -5.41
C VAL A 72 -12.42 -5.78 -6.69
N ILE A 73 -11.48 -5.57 -7.60
CA ILE A 73 -11.75 -4.97 -8.92
C ILE A 73 -12.73 -5.83 -9.72
N THR A 74 -12.56 -7.15 -9.72
CA THR A 74 -13.43 -8.08 -10.46
C THR A 74 -14.88 -8.02 -9.96
N PHE A 75 -15.11 -7.93 -8.64
CA PHE A 75 -16.46 -7.97 -8.06
C PHE A 75 -17.08 -6.57 -7.87
N LYS A 76 -16.26 -5.57 -7.55
CA LYS A 76 -16.73 -4.22 -7.21
C LYS A 76 -16.53 -3.22 -8.35
N SER A 77 -15.69 -3.57 -9.36
CA SER A 77 -15.24 -2.67 -10.43
C SER A 77 -14.55 -1.40 -9.90
N MET A 78 -13.99 -1.48 -8.70
CA MET A 78 -13.28 -0.40 -8.01
C MET A 78 -12.07 -0.99 -7.29
N PRO A 79 -10.96 -0.24 -7.14
CA PRO A 79 -9.81 -0.68 -6.37
C PRO A 79 -10.13 -0.73 -4.88
N ILE A 80 -9.29 -1.43 -4.11
CA ILE A 80 -9.33 -1.36 -2.64
C ILE A 80 -8.98 0.06 -2.22
N GLN A 81 -9.91 0.68 -1.52
CA GLN A 81 -9.71 2.02 -0.96
C GLN A 81 -9.39 1.93 0.54
N PRO A 82 -8.72 2.95 1.10
CA PRO A 82 -8.43 2.96 2.54
C PRO A 82 -9.67 2.82 3.44
N GLY A 83 -10.83 3.30 2.98
CA GLY A 83 -12.11 3.12 3.66
C GLY A 83 -12.58 1.66 3.74
N ASP A 84 -12.21 0.82 2.76
CA ASP A 84 -12.58 -0.60 2.73
C ASP A 84 -11.92 -1.41 3.86
N LEU A 85 -10.80 -0.89 4.43
CA LEU A 85 -10.15 -1.52 5.58
C LEU A 85 -11.07 -1.64 6.80
N SER A 86 -12.01 -0.72 6.97
CA SER A 86 -13.02 -0.77 8.04
C SER A 86 -14.09 -1.85 7.80
N ALA A 87 -14.25 -2.31 6.57
CA ALA A 87 -15.26 -3.28 6.16
C ALA A 87 -14.70 -4.71 5.96
N ILE A 88 -13.43 -4.96 6.29
CA ILE A 88 -12.77 -6.27 6.09
C ILE A 88 -13.56 -7.41 6.74
N SER A 89 -14.06 -7.22 7.96
CA SER A 89 -14.85 -8.25 8.66
C SER A 89 -16.15 -8.58 7.92
N THR A 90 -16.80 -7.58 7.35
CA THR A 90 -18.01 -7.74 6.55
C THR A 90 -17.70 -8.45 5.23
N ALA A 91 -16.61 -8.06 4.57
CA ALA A 91 -16.15 -8.70 3.34
C ALA A 91 -15.80 -10.18 3.57
N ALA A 92 -15.12 -10.52 4.68
CA ALA A 92 -14.82 -11.90 5.05
C ALA A 92 -16.09 -12.74 5.30
N ALA A 93 -17.14 -12.16 5.91
CA ALA A 93 -18.40 -12.85 6.14
C ALA A 93 -19.16 -13.16 4.83
N VAL A 94 -19.00 -12.33 3.81
CA VAL A 94 -19.68 -12.48 2.51
C VAL A 94 -18.87 -13.35 1.54
N ALA A 95 -17.55 -13.40 1.65
CA ALA A 95 -16.66 -14.11 0.73
C ALA A 95 -16.93 -15.62 0.61
N GLY A 96 -17.59 -16.25 1.62
CA GLY A 96 -18.00 -17.67 1.60
C GLY A 96 -19.27 -17.97 0.81
N ASN A 97 -19.99 -16.95 0.33
CA ASN A 97 -21.33 -17.13 -0.22
C ASN A 97 -21.37 -17.03 -1.76
N GLY A 98 -20.92 -18.09 -2.44
CA GLY A 98 -21.25 -18.29 -3.86
C GLY A 98 -20.36 -17.58 -4.89
N TYR A 99 -19.24 -16.98 -4.48
CA TYR A 99 -18.27 -16.41 -5.41
C TYR A 99 -17.36 -17.48 -6.00
N THR A 100 -17.33 -17.58 -7.33
CA THR A 100 -16.37 -18.45 -8.04
C THR A 100 -15.09 -17.66 -8.28
N PHE A 101 -14.00 -18.12 -7.68
CA PHE A 101 -12.68 -17.51 -7.85
C PHE A 101 -11.95 -18.19 -9.03
N SER A 102 -11.73 -17.45 -10.12
CA SER A 102 -10.89 -17.93 -11.23
C SER A 102 -9.50 -17.30 -11.10
N ILE A 103 -8.48 -18.17 -11.13
CA ILE A 103 -7.08 -17.72 -11.14
C ILE A 103 -6.72 -17.33 -12.57
N SER A 104 -6.30 -16.09 -12.77
CA SER A 104 -5.84 -15.59 -14.06
C SER A 104 -4.37 -15.99 -14.32
N LEU A 105 -3.97 -15.99 -15.60
CA LEU A 105 -2.55 -16.16 -15.96
C LEU A 105 -1.65 -15.11 -15.27
N PHE A 106 -2.13 -13.89 -15.09
CA PHE A 106 -1.41 -12.82 -14.40
C PHE A 106 -1.13 -13.16 -12.94
N CYS A 107 -2.08 -13.80 -12.23
CA CYS A 107 -1.84 -14.31 -10.88
C CYS A 107 -0.70 -15.34 -10.84
N VAL A 108 -0.64 -16.23 -11.83
CA VAL A 108 0.43 -17.24 -11.92
C VAL A 108 1.79 -16.61 -12.21
N LEU A 109 1.84 -15.63 -13.13
CA LEU A 109 3.08 -14.88 -13.40
C LEU A 109 3.56 -14.10 -12.17
N SER A 110 2.63 -13.48 -11.43
CA SER A 110 2.93 -12.77 -10.19
C SER A 110 3.50 -13.67 -9.10
N MET A 111 3.04 -14.92 -9.00
CA MET A 111 3.66 -15.92 -8.13
C MET A 111 5.13 -16.13 -8.47
N GLY A 112 5.46 -16.21 -9.77
CA GLY A 112 6.84 -16.31 -10.24
C GLY A 112 7.69 -15.11 -9.85
N PHE A 113 7.20 -13.89 -10.09
CA PHE A 113 7.89 -12.66 -9.67
C PHE A 113 8.09 -12.59 -8.16
N THR A 114 7.07 -12.91 -7.39
CA THR A 114 7.15 -12.94 -5.93
C THR A 114 8.16 -13.97 -5.43
N ALA A 115 8.18 -15.18 -6.03
CA ALA A 115 9.16 -16.19 -5.68
C ALA A 115 10.60 -15.71 -5.95
N ILE A 116 10.85 -15.02 -7.09
CA ILE A 116 12.15 -14.42 -7.39
C ILE A 116 12.50 -13.35 -6.35
N ALA A 117 11.55 -12.47 -6.00
CA ALA A 117 11.76 -11.46 -4.96
C ALA A 117 12.17 -12.08 -3.63
N MET A 118 11.44 -13.11 -3.18
CA MET A 118 11.73 -13.83 -1.94
C MET A 118 13.11 -14.50 -1.97
N LEU A 119 13.45 -15.18 -3.07
CA LEU A 119 14.76 -15.81 -3.24
C LEU A 119 15.91 -14.79 -3.21
N LEU A 120 15.71 -13.62 -3.85
CA LEU A 120 16.70 -12.53 -3.80
C LEU A 120 16.87 -11.96 -2.38
N CYS A 121 15.79 -11.86 -1.60
CA CYS A 121 15.85 -11.46 -0.21
C CYS A 121 16.63 -12.48 0.65
N GLU A 122 16.31 -13.77 0.50
CA GLU A 122 17.03 -14.84 1.22
C GLU A 122 18.50 -14.90 0.80
N TYR A 123 18.80 -14.79 -0.47
CA TYR A 123 20.18 -14.73 -0.97
C TYR A 123 20.93 -13.53 -0.38
N ALA A 124 20.29 -12.34 -0.32
CA ALA A 124 20.88 -11.18 0.35
C ALA A 124 21.20 -11.46 1.82
N GLY A 125 20.32 -12.19 2.51
CA GLY A 125 20.55 -12.67 3.86
C GLY A 125 21.75 -13.61 3.95
N LEU A 126 21.88 -14.58 3.06
CA LEU A 126 22.97 -15.58 3.07
C LEU A 126 24.34 -14.94 2.84
N VAL A 127 24.46 -13.96 1.94
CA VAL A 127 25.75 -13.32 1.62
C VAL A 127 26.11 -12.17 2.56
N ALA A 128 25.15 -11.69 3.36
CA ALA A 128 25.40 -10.59 4.28
C ALA A 128 26.22 -11.02 5.51
N PRO A 129 27.16 -10.22 5.98
CA PRO A 129 27.89 -10.52 7.20
C PRO A 129 26.96 -10.42 8.41
N HIS A 130 26.67 -11.57 9.06
CA HIS A 130 25.78 -11.64 10.21
C HIS A 130 26.49 -11.51 11.55
N ARG A 131 27.75 -11.91 11.65
CA ARG A 131 28.47 -11.96 12.92
C ARG A 131 29.87 -11.39 12.78
N GLN A 132 30.19 -10.42 13.63
CA GLN A 132 31.55 -9.96 13.83
C GLN A 132 32.13 -10.54 15.12
N LYS A 133 33.41 -10.95 15.07
CA LYS A 133 34.15 -11.45 16.22
C LYS A 133 34.43 -10.28 17.19
N GLY A 134 34.09 -10.46 18.46
CA GLY A 134 34.33 -9.50 19.54
C GLY A 134 33.09 -8.68 19.92
N ALA A 135 32.89 -8.43 21.20
CA ALA A 135 31.70 -7.76 21.75
C ALA A 135 31.54 -6.31 21.25
N VAL A 136 32.63 -5.59 21.08
CA VAL A 136 32.62 -4.18 20.60
C VAL A 136 32.15 -4.11 19.13
N ASN A 137 32.64 -5.00 18.27
CA ASN A 137 32.26 -5.06 16.87
C ASN A 137 30.80 -5.52 16.70
N ALA A 138 30.33 -6.45 17.53
CA ALA A 138 28.94 -6.89 17.55
C ALA A 138 27.99 -5.75 17.93
N LYS A 139 28.32 -4.96 18.96
CA LYS A 139 27.53 -3.76 19.33
C LYS A 139 27.50 -2.71 18.24
N ARG A 140 28.63 -2.44 17.58
CA ARG A 140 28.70 -1.52 16.45
C ARG A 140 27.78 -1.97 15.31
N MET A 141 27.87 -3.24 14.92
CA MET A 141 27.02 -3.80 13.87
C MET A 141 25.52 -3.69 14.22
N LEU A 142 25.14 -4.03 15.45
CA LEU A 142 23.76 -3.89 15.94
C LEU A 142 23.28 -2.42 15.82
N LEU A 143 24.07 -1.48 16.34
CA LEU A 143 23.73 -0.04 16.28
C LEU A 143 23.63 0.48 14.84
N THR A 144 24.56 0.08 13.97
CA THR A 144 24.50 0.46 12.56
C THR A 144 23.26 -0.10 11.87
N ASN A 145 22.93 -1.36 12.11
CA ASN A 145 21.74 -1.97 11.54
C ASN A 145 20.46 -1.28 12.04
N LEU A 146 20.38 -1.00 13.34
CA LEU A 146 19.25 -0.29 13.92
C LEU A 146 19.12 1.14 13.36
N LEU A 147 20.25 1.85 13.24
CA LEU A 147 20.24 3.19 12.63
C LEU A 147 19.72 3.17 11.20
N VAL A 148 20.21 2.24 10.35
CA VAL A 148 19.72 2.11 8.97
C VAL A 148 18.24 1.76 8.95
N ALA A 149 17.80 0.82 9.81
CA ALA A 149 16.39 0.46 9.90
C ALA A 149 15.51 1.66 10.28
N VAL A 150 15.91 2.43 11.29
CA VAL A 150 15.18 3.65 11.71
C VAL A 150 15.15 4.70 10.61
N LEU A 151 16.25 4.92 9.91
CA LEU A 151 16.30 5.88 8.79
C LEU A 151 15.40 5.46 7.63
N CYS A 152 15.41 4.17 7.26
CA CYS A 152 14.56 3.66 6.18
C CYS A 152 13.08 3.66 6.56
N LEU A 153 12.71 3.02 7.66
CA LEU A 153 11.31 2.90 8.07
C LEU A 153 10.73 4.26 8.50
N GLY A 154 11.51 5.04 9.26
CA GLY A 154 11.15 6.41 9.63
C GLY A 154 11.06 7.33 8.42
N GLY A 155 11.98 7.20 7.46
CA GLY A 155 11.97 7.95 6.21
C GLY A 155 10.73 7.68 5.37
N VAL A 156 10.33 6.41 5.21
CA VAL A 156 9.06 6.05 4.52
C VAL A 156 7.86 6.59 5.28
N THR A 157 7.84 6.43 6.61
CA THR A 157 6.74 6.96 7.44
C THR A 157 6.63 8.47 7.30
N ALA A 158 7.75 9.18 7.39
CA ALA A 158 7.80 10.64 7.22
C ALA A 158 7.36 11.05 5.80
N HIS A 159 7.82 10.33 4.77
CA HIS A 159 7.43 10.58 3.38
C HIS A 159 5.90 10.46 3.19
N VAL A 160 5.31 9.36 3.68
CA VAL A 160 3.86 9.10 3.53
C VAL A 160 3.00 10.06 4.37
N THR A 161 3.51 10.55 5.52
CA THR A 161 2.73 11.39 6.43
C THR A 161 2.92 12.89 6.23
N LEU A 162 4.10 13.33 5.79
CA LEU A 162 4.46 14.76 5.69
C LEU A 162 4.36 15.30 4.27
N ILE A 163 4.51 14.45 3.25
CA ILE A 163 4.38 14.90 1.86
C ILE A 163 2.93 14.76 1.44
N ASP A 164 2.34 15.87 1.01
CA ASP A 164 0.99 15.90 0.42
C ASP A 164 1.07 15.36 -1.01
N TYR A 165 0.53 14.15 -1.22
CA TYR A 165 0.58 13.48 -2.51
C TYR A 165 -0.24 14.21 -3.58
N TYR A 166 -1.36 14.80 -3.19
CA TYR A 166 -2.20 15.55 -4.10
C TYR A 166 -1.55 16.87 -4.53
N ASN A 167 -1.19 17.74 -3.57
CA ASN A 167 -0.71 19.08 -3.88
C ASN A 167 0.76 19.12 -4.31
N THR A 168 1.61 18.22 -3.78
CA THR A 168 3.05 18.24 -4.04
C THR A 168 3.46 17.35 -5.21
N LEU A 169 2.87 16.15 -5.30
CA LEU A 169 3.23 15.17 -6.32
C LEU A 169 2.24 15.11 -7.47
N GLY A 170 1.08 15.78 -7.37
CA GLY A 170 0.04 15.77 -8.39
C GLY A 170 -0.71 14.44 -8.51
N ILE A 171 -0.61 13.58 -7.48
CA ILE A 171 -1.25 12.26 -7.47
C ILE A 171 -2.72 12.42 -7.07
N THR A 172 -3.62 12.26 -8.02
CA THR A 172 -5.05 12.59 -7.88
C THR A 172 -5.92 11.34 -7.94
N VAL A 173 -6.59 11.01 -6.85
CA VAL A 173 -7.59 9.93 -6.88
C VAL A 173 -8.97 10.51 -7.15
N TYR A 174 -9.50 10.21 -8.34
CA TYR A 174 -10.86 10.61 -8.71
C TYR A 174 -11.89 9.78 -7.95
N THR A 175 -12.68 10.41 -7.10
CA THR A 175 -13.70 9.72 -6.27
C THR A 175 -14.75 9.00 -7.10
N TRP A 176 -15.01 9.43 -8.31
CA TRP A 176 -15.99 8.85 -9.25
C TRP A 176 -15.36 7.88 -10.27
N ARG A 177 -14.03 7.86 -10.40
CA ARG A 177 -13.26 6.93 -11.25
C ARG A 177 -11.97 6.50 -10.55
N PRO A 178 -12.03 5.92 -9.36
CA PRO A 178 -10.82 5.60 -8.61
C PRO A 178 -9.94 4.55 -9.31
N LEU A 179 -10.53 3.63 -10.08
CA LEU A 179 -9.79 2.62 -10.83
C LEU A 179 -8.87 3.24 -11.89
N GLU A 180 -9.31 4.30 -12.58
CA GLU A 180 -8.48 5.02 -13.54
C GLU A 180 -7.27 5.68 -12.88
N SER A 181 -7.45 6.24 -11.68
CA SER A 181 -6.34 6.81 -10.91
C SER A 181 -5.30 5.75 -10.54
N TYR A 182 -5.75 4.59 -10.05
CA TYR A 182 -4.86 3.48 -9.70
C TYR A 182 -4.09 2.95 -10.92
N TRP A 183 -4.73 2.86 -12.09
CA TRP A 183 -4.05 2.46 -13.33
C TRP A 183 -3.00 3.44 -13.81
N ARG A 184 -3.18 4.75 -13.54
CA ARG A 184 -2.22 5.78 -13.95
C ARG A 184 -1.10 6.00 -12.95
N GLU A 185 -1.39 5.87 -11.68
CA GLU A 185 -0.51 6.30 -10.59
C GLU A 185 0.14 5.12 -9.85
N GLY A 186 -0.27 3.88 -10.15
CA GLY A 186 0.13 2.70 -9.41
C GLY A 186 -0.64 2.53 -8.10
N TYR A 187 -0.58 1.34 -7.53
CA TYR A 187 -1.39 0.99 -6.36
C TYR A 187 -1.02 1.80 -5.11
N LEU A 188 0.25 1.76 -4.68
CA LEU A 188 0.64 2.42 -3.44
C LEU A 188 0.53 3.95 -3.48
N PRO A 189 0.99 4.66 -4.53
CA PRO A 189 0.84 6.11 -4.58
C PRO A 189 -0.62 6.56 -4.56
N ALA A 190 -1.49 5.89 -5.34
CA ALA A 190 -2.92 6.18 -5.34
C ALA A 190 -3.58 5.88 -3.99
N PHE A 191 -3.25 4.73 -3.38
CA PHE A 191 -3.76 4.36 -2.06
C PHE A 191 -3.34 5.36 -0.97
N ILE A 192 -2.08 5.82 -0.98
CA ILE A 192 -1.58 6.82 -0.02
C ILE A 192 -2.31 8.15 -0.21
N SER A 193 -2.44 8.63 -1.45
CA SER A 193 -3.20 9.86 -1.76
C SER A 193 -4.66 9.77 -1.28
N ALA A 194 -5.31 8.63 -1.54
CA ALA A 194 -6.67 8.37 -1.06
C ALA A 194 -6.73 8.36 0.48
N ALA A 195 -5.74 7.76 1.16
CA ALA A 195 -5.68 7.70 2.62
C ALA A 195 -5.50 9.09 3.25
N GLN A 196 -4.70 9.95 2.64
CA GLN A 196 -4.54 11.35 3.07
C GLN A 196 -5.83 12.16 2.91
N SER A 197 -6.67 11.80 1.92
CA SER A 197 -7.92 12.48 1.58
C SER A 197 -9.16 11.97 2.33
N ILE A 198 -9.05 10.92 3.16
CA ILE A 198 -10.18 10.36 3.93
C ILE A 198 -10.86 11.40 4.82
N LYS A 199 -10.10 12.33 5.38
CA LYS A 199 -10.61 13.41 6.21
C LYS A 199 -10.49 14.72 5.44
N PRO A 200 -11.52 15.16 4.72
CA PRO A 200 -11.48 16.45 4.05
C PRO A 200 -11.21 17.56 5.09
N PRO A 201 -10.41 18.55 4.73
CA PRO A 201 -10.18 19.70 5.61
C PRO A 201 -11.53 20.37 5.93
N LYS A 202 -11.74 20.71 7.19
CA LYS A 202 -12.93 21.46 7.57
C LYS A 202 -12.88 22.83 6.85
N PRO A 203 -13.97 23.28 6.21
CA PRO A 203 -14.04 24.64 5.68
C PRO A 203 -13.68 25.65 6.77
N ALA A 204 -13.04 26.76 6.40
CA ALA A 204 -12.60 27.79 7.35
C ALA A 204 -13.75 28.31 8.21
N ASP A 205 -14.96 28.38 7.63
CA ASP A 205 -16.17 28.87 8.27
C ASP A 205 -17.02 27.77 8.92
N TYR A 206 -16.50 26.53 9.03
CA TYR A 206 -17.27 25.43 9.59
C TYR A 206 -17.38 25.54 11.11
N SER A 207 -18.62 25.71 11.57
CA SER A 207 -19.01 25.64 12.98
C SER A 207 -19.97 24.47 13.19
N VAL A 208 -19.69 23.65 14.22
CA VAL A 208 -20.58 22.54 14.61
C VAL A 208 -21.94 23.08 15.09
N ASP A 209 -21.93 24.24 15.74
CA ASP A 209 -23.16 24.83 16.27
C ASP A 209 -24.03 25.41 15.16
N ASP A 210 -23.44 26.02 14.13
CA ASP A 210 -24.16 26.48 12.93
C ASP A 210 -24.70 25.31 12.12
N ALA A 211 -23.93 24.24 12.00
CA ALA A 211 -24.40 23.01 11.34
C ALA A 211 -25.61 22.40 12.08
N LYS A 212 -25.56 22.32 13.43
CA LYS A 212 -26.68 21.87 14.25
C LYS A 212 -27.89 22.79 14.16
N ALA A 213 -27.69 24.10 14.15
CA ALA A 213 -28.75 25.10 14.00
C ALA A 213 -29.44 24.95 12.63
N THR A 214 -28.65 24.79 11.57
CA THR A 214 -29.14 24.54 10.21
C THR A 214 -29.92 23.23 10.12
N LEU A 215 -29.41 22.13 10.66
CA LEU A 215 -30.11 20.85 10.73
C LEU A 215 -31.45 20.98 11.48
N LYS A 216 -31.45 21.67 12.61
CA LYS A 216 -32.68 21.90 13.41
C LYS A 216 -33.72 22.73 12.65
N LYS A 217 -33.25 23.74 11.89
CA LYS A 217 -34.13 24.59 11.05
C LYS A 217 -34.83 23.78 9.95
N TYR A 218 -34.13 22.81 9.36
CA TYR A 218 -34.66 22.01 8.24
C TYR A 218 -35.14 20.61 8.65
N ALA A 219 -35.12 20.27 9.95
CA ALA A 219 -35.50 18.92 10.45
C ALA A 219 -36.87 18.45 9.94
N LYS A 220 -37.88 19.33 9.94
CA LYS A 220 -39.23 19.01 9.46
C LYS A 220 -39.27 18.70 7.95
N ALA A 221 -38.40 19.34 7.14
CA ALA A 221 -38.31 19.06 5.71
C ALA A 221 -37.63 17.72 5.42
N TYR A 222 -36.70 17.27 6.29
CA TYR A 222 -36.04 15.97 6.18
C TYR A 222 -36.99 14.81 6.51
N ASP A 223 -37.84 14.93 7.54
CA ASP A 223 -38.84 13.91 7.87
C ASP A 223 -39.79 13.62 6.70
N LEU A 224 -40.12 14.63 5.91
CA LEU A 224 -40.95 14.48 4.72
C LEU A 224 -40.23 13.79 3.56
N SER A 225 -38.89 13.96 3.44
CA SER A 225 -38.12 13.35 2.36
C SER A 225 -37.81 11.86 2.58
N LEU A 226 -37.71 11.41 3.83
CA LEU A 226 -37.50 10.01 4.19
C LEU A 226 -38.74 9.12 4.01
N ILE A 227 -39.95 9.71 3.95
CA ILE A 227 -41.21 8.99 3.72
C ILE A 227 -41.38 8.64 2.22
N HIS A 228 -40.64 9.28 1.32
CA HIS A 228 -40.80 9.07 -0.12
C HIS A 228 -39.66 8.26 -0.78
N ILE A 229 -38.73 7.71 0.01
CA ILE A 229 -37.71 6.77 -0.42
C ILE A 229 -38.11 5.36 0.05
#